data_3233ff94d7d43bf208dbbb9695c1966a
#
_entry.id   3233ff94d7d43bf208dbbb9695c1966a
#
_cell.length_a   1.000
_cell.length_b   1.000
_cell.length_c   1.000
_cell.angle_alpha   90.00
_cell.angle_beta   90.00
_cell.angle_gamma   90.00
#
_symmetry.space_group_name_H-M   'P 1'
#
loop_
_entity.id
_entity.type
_entity.pdbx_description
1 polymer ?
#
loop_
_entity_poly.entity_id
_entity_poly.type
_entity_poly.pdbx_seq_one_letter_code
_entity_poly.pdbx_strand_id
1 'polypeptide(L)'
;MADRIWGSDCVDPVERADIQRYTSLLVPPAMMGEHVAPAPHTPQRATSQELRMAMAFFGHMGIEWNLLKEPDEALAKLAVWVAEFKKHRDWFAIDTCVHADSNDPAVRLDGMVMRTATPPSTASPS
;
A
#
# COMPACT_ATOMS: atom_id res chain seq x y z
N MET A 1 -15.95 17.94 -4.16
CA MET A 1 -14.53 17.57 -4.26
C MET A 1 -14.40 16.14 -3.74
N ALA A 2 -13.74 15.24 -4.44
CA ALA A 2 -13.59 13.86 -3.97
C ALA A 2 -12.42 13.80 -2.98
N ASP A 3 -12.66 13.21 -1.82
CA ASP A 3 -11.61 13.04 -0.81
C ASP A 3 -10.67 11.86 -1.11
N ARG A 4 -11.13 10.94 -1.97
CA ARG A 4 -10.40 9.73 -2.36
C ARG A 4 -10.75 9.33 -3.79
N ILE A 5 -9.82 8.63 -4.42
CA ILE A 5 -10.04 7.97 -5.69
C ILE A 5 -9.91 6.45 -5.52
N TRP A 6 -10.64 5.70 -6.30
CA TRP A 6 -10.44 4.27 -6.45
C TRP A 6 -9.39 4.04 -7.54
N GLY A 7 -8.29 3.38 -7.21
CA GLY A 7 -7.17 3.25 -8.13
C GLY A 7 -7.46 2.31 -9.30
N SER A 8 -8.06 1.17 -9.03
CA SER A 8 -8.41 0.17 -10.05
C SER A 8 -9.23 -0.97 -9.45
N ASP A 9 -10.13 -1.56 -10.23
CA ASP A 9 -10.81 -2.81 -9.92
C ASP A 9 -9.95 -4.06 -10.23
N CYS A 10 -8.73 -3.86 -10.73
CA CYS A 10 -7.80 -4.94 -11.00
C CYS A 10 -7.42 -5.67 -9.70
N VAL A 11 -7.59 -6.99 -9.67
CA VAL A 11 -7.25 -7.83 -8.51
C VAL A 11 -5.87 -8.47 -8.62
N ASP A 12 -5.24 -8.42 -9.79
CA ASP A 12 -3.87 -8.92 -9.99
C ASP A 12 -2.85 -7.96 -9.35
N PRO A 13 -2.12 -8.37 -8.31
CA PRO A 13 -1.19 -7.48 -7.62
C PRO A 13 -0.01 -7.03 -8.49
N VAL A 14 0.36 -7.79 -9.51
CA VAL A 14 1.47 -7.43 -10.41
C VAL A 14 1.07 -6.30 -11.34
N GLU A 15 -0.13 -6.37 -11.93
CA GLU A 15 -0.66 -5.26 -12.74
C GLU A 15 -0.95 -4.03 -11.87
N ARG A 16 -1.47 -4.25 -10.67
CA ARG A 16 -1.72 -3.15 -9.72
C ARG A 16 -0.45 -2.43 -9.30
N ALA A 17 0.69 -3.13 -9.21
CA ALA A 17 1.96 -2.50 -8.90
C ALA A 17 2.26 -1.36 -9.88
N ASP A 18 2.04 -1.56 -11.17
CA ASP A 18 2.21 -0.53 -12.17
C ASP A 18 1.15 0.57 -12.06
N ILE A 19 -0.11 0.19 -11.94
CA ILE A 19 -1.21 1.14 -11.83
C ILE A 19 -1.00 2.08 -10.63
N GLN A 20 -0.68 1.55 -9.48
CA GLN A 20 -0.48 2.32 -8.25
C GLN A 20 0.77 3.20 -8.33
N ARG A 21 1.88 2.67 -8.85
CA ARG A 21 3.12 3.42 -9.04
C ARG A 21 2.89 4.66 -9.92
N TYR A 22 2.27 4.48 -11.07
CA TYR A 22 2.03 5.61 -11.98
C TYR A 22 0.95 6.56 -11.47
N THR A 23 -0.08 6.06 -10.82
CA THR A 23 -1.11 6.91 -10.22
C THR A 23 -0.54 7.76 -9.09
N SER A 24 0.38 7.22 -8.30
CA SER A 24 1.01 7.93 -7.19
C SER A 24 1.90 9.10 -7.61
N LEU A 25 2.27 9.20 -8.89
CA LEU A 25 2.93 10.38 -9.45
C LEU A 25 2.02 11.60 -9.53
N LEU A 26 0.71 11.39 -9.57
CA LEU A 26 -0.30 12.43 -9.70
C LEU A 26 -1.15 12.60 -8.45
N VAL A 27 -1.36 11.51 -7.71
CA VAL A 27 -2.25 11.45 -6.56
C VAL A 27 -1.50 10.83 -5.37
N PRO A 28 -1.45 11.50 -4.23
CA PRO A 28 -0.82 10.92 -3.05
C PRO A 28 -1.46 9.58 -2.65
N PRO A 29 -0.70 8.59 -2.20
CA PRO A 29 -1.24 7.32 -1.72
C PRO A 29 -2.34 7.46 -0.66
N ALA A 30 -2.24 8.48 0.19
CA ALA A 30 -3.27 8.81 1.18
C ALA A 30 -4.66 9.08 0.58
N MET A 31 -4.75 9.42 -0.70
CA MET A 31 -6.00 9.64 -1.42
C MET A 31 -6.41 8.44 -2.28
N MET A 32 -5.60 7.40 -2.34
CA MET A 32 -5.86 6.21 -3.17
C MET A 32 -6.50 5.11 -2.32
N GLY A 33 -7.71 4.69 -2.69
CA GLY A 33 -8.32 3.47 -2.18
C GLY A 33 -7.63 2.26 -2.80
N GLU A 34 -7.08 1.39 -1.97
CA GLU A 34 -6.37 0.19 -2.39
C GLU A 34 -6.95 -1.01 -1.66
N HIS A 35 -7.42 -2.00 -2.41
CA HIS A 35 -8.05 -3.17 -1.83
C HIS A 35 -7.15 -4.40 -1.88
N VAL A 36 -7.33 -5.24 -0.88
CA VAL A 36 -6.81 -6.60 -0.86
C VAL A 36 -7.92 -7.54 -1.23
N ALA A 37 -7.75 -8.26 -2.33
CA ALA A 37 -8.67 -9.26 -2.81
C ALA A 37 -8.14 -10.68 -2.54
N PRO A 38 -8.99 -11.72 -2.59
CA PRO A 38 -8.53 -13.10 -2.62
C PRO A 38 -7.66 -13.35 -3.86
N ALA A 39 -7.04 -14.52 -3.92
CA ALA A 39 -6.28 -14.88 -5.11
C ALA A 39 -7.14 -14.72 -6.36
N PRO A 40 -6.62 -14.10 -7.43
CA PRO A 40 -7.39 -13.93 -8.65
C PRO A 40 -7.82 -15.30 -9.19
N HIS A 41 -9.06 -15.40 -9.61
CA HIS A 41 -9.62 -16.62 -10.20
C HIS A 41 -9.08 -16.91 -11.61
N THR A 42 -8.19 -16.06 -12.11
CA THR A 42 -7.55 -16.28 -13.41
C THR A 42 -6.47 -17.34 -13.26
N PRO A 43 -6.51 -18.42 -14.07
CA PRO A 43 -5.55 -19.52 -13.95
C PRO A 43 -4.13 -19.16 -14.35
N GLN A 44 -3.87 -17.93 -14.72
CA GLN A 44 -2.61 -17.52 -15.34
C GLN A 44 -1.53 -17.07 -14.35
N ARG A 45 -1.91 -16.74 -13.10
CA ARG A 45 -0.92 -16.27 -12.13
C ARG A 45 -1.35 -16.55 -10.68
N ALA A 46 -0.59 -17.42 -10.02
CA ALA A 46 -0.71 -17.58 -8.57
C ALA A 46 0.11 -16.49 -7.87
N THR A 47 -0.52 -15.78 -6.94
CA THR A 47 0.14 -14.74 -6.15
C THR A 47 0.04 -15.03 -4.66
N SER A 48 1.10 -14.75 -3.93
CA SER A 48 1.11 -14.92 -2.49
C SER A 48 0.19 -13.90 -1.79
N GLN A 49 -0.27 -14.25 -0.61
CA GLN A 49 -1.03 -13.32 0.22
C GLN A 49 -0.18 -12.11 0.60
N GLU A 50 1.10 -12.32 0.88
CA GLU A 50 2.06 -11.28 1.22
C GLU A 50 2.18 -10.23 0.12
N LEU A 51 2.26 -10.65 -1.14
CA LEU A 51 2.32 -9.72 -2.26
C LEU A 51 1.05 -8.88 -2.38
N ARG A 52 -0.12 -9.52 -2.24
CA ARG A 52 -1.40 -8.81 -2.29
C ARG A 52 -1.54 -7.78 -1.15
N MET A 53 -1.08 -8.14 0.05
CA MET A 53 -1.08 -7.24 1.20
C MET A 53 -0.09 -6.08 1.02
N ALA A 54 1.12 -6.38 0.54
CA ALA A 54 2.14 -5.37 0.30
C ALA A 54 1.68 -4.32 -0.72
N MET A 55 0.94 -4.74 -1.75
CA MET A 55 0.44 -3.83 -2.78
C MET A 55 -0.59 -2.82 -2.27
N ALA A 56 -1.37 -3.16 -1.24
CA ALA A 56 -2.37 -2.28 -0.66
C ALA A 56 -1.86 -1.50 0.58
N PHE A 57 -0.58 -1.68 0.95
CA PHE A 57 -0.09 -1.27 2.27
C PHE A 57 0.06 0.25 2.42
N PHE A 58 0.43 0.97 1.37
CA PHE A 58 0.74 2.40 1.46
C PHE A 58 -0.45 3.33 1.21
N GLY A 59 -1.55 2.81 0.69
CA GLY A 59 -2.77 3.58 0.45
C GLY A 59 -3.82 3.41 1.54
N HIS A 60 -5.07 3.69 1.20
CA HIS A 60 -6.21 3.32 2.03
C HIS A 60 -6.55 1.86 1.83
N MET A 61 -5.96 1.00 2.66
CA MET A 61 -6.15 -0.43 2.59
C MET A 61 -7.59 -0.82 2.96
N GLY A 62 -8.27 -1.49 2.05
CA GLY A 62 -9.56 -2.13 2.25
C GLY A 62 -9.46 -3.64 2.04
N ILE A 63 -10.32 -4.41 2.68
CA ILE A 63 -10.40 -5.85 2.50
C ILE A 63 -11.66 -6.15 1.71
N GLU A 64 -11.48 -6.67 0.50
CA GLU A 64 -12.56 -7.02 -0.42
C GLU A 64 -12.57 -8.54 -0.65
N TRP A 65 -13.00 -9.28 0.39
CA TRP A 65 -12.90 -10.73 0.35
C TRP A 65 -13.80 -11.37 1.42
N ASN A 66 -14.33 -12.54 1.12
CA ASN A 66 -15.14 -13.27 2.06
C ASN A 66 -14.28 -14.05 3.08
N LEU A 67 -14.00 -13.40 4.19
CA LEU A 67 -13.13 -13.96 5.24
C LEU A 67 -13.67 -15.22 5.89
N LEU A 68 -14.97 -15.46 5.84
CA LEU A 68 -15.59 -16.67 6.43
C LEU A 68 -15.19 -17.96 5.71
N LYS A 69 -14.65 -17.86 4.51
CA LYS A 69 -14.22 -19.02 3.70
C LYS A 69 -12.71 -19.27 3.81
N GLU A 70 -11.99 -18.42 4.51
CA GLU A 70 -10.55 -18.52 4.59
C GLU A 70 -10.11 -19.43 5.73
N PRO A 71 -9.01 -20.19 5.55
CA PRO A 71 -8.42 -20.96 6.64
C PRO A 71 -7.84 -20.06 7.73
N ASP A 72 -7.80 -20.55 8.96
CA ASP A 72 -7.30 -19.80 10.12
C ASP A 72 -5.88 -19.26 9.93
N GLU A 73 -5.02 -19.98 9.22
CA GLU A 73 -3.66 -19.54 8.90
C GLU A 73 -3.66 -18.26 8.04
N ALA A 74 -4.53 -18.20 7.03
CA ALA A 74 -4.65 -17.02 6.17
C ALA A 74 -5.20 -15.82 6.93
N LEU A 75 -6.17 -16.06 7.83
CA LEU A 75 -6.71 -15.03 8.70
C LEU A 75 -5.67 -14.51 9.70
N ALA A 76 -4.84 -15.38 10.25
CA ALA A 76 -3.75 -15.00 11.15
C ALA A 76 -2.72 -14.11 10.44
N LYS A 77 -2.32 -14.46 9.22
CA LYS A 77 -1.43 -13.62 8.39
C LYS A 77 -2.06 -12.27 8.09
N LEU A 78 -3.34 -12.25 7.71
CA LEU A 78 -4.07 -11.02 7.45
C LEU A 78 -4.12 -10.11 8.69
N ALA A 79 -4.36 -10.68 9.87
CA ALA A 79 -4.40 -9.93 11.12
C ALA A 79 -3.05 -9.25 11.43
N VAL A 80 -1.94 -9.91 11.16
CA VAL A 80 -0.59 -9.32 11.32
C VAL A 80 -0.41 -8.12 10.40
N TRP A 81 -0.76 -8.24 9.13
CA TRP A 81 -0.65 -7.15 8.16
C TRP A 81 -1.55 -5.96 8.52
N VAL A 82 -2.79 -6.23 8.94
CA VAL A 82 -3.72 -5.17 9.37
C VAL A 82 -3.21 -4.47 10.63
N ALA A 83 -2.65 -5.20 11.59
CA ALA A 83 -2.07 -4.62 12.79
C ALA A 83 -0.87 -3.71 12.43
N GLU A 84 -0.02 -4.16 11.53
CA GLU A 84 1.12 -3.37 11.06
C GLU A 84 0.69 -2.12 10.28
N PHE A 85 -0.29 -2.26 9.39
CA PHE A 85 -0.89 -1.12 8.70
C PHE A 85 -1.44 -0.07 9.67
N LYS A 86 -2.16 -0.49 10.71
CA LYS A 86 -2.72 0.43 11.70
C LYS A 86 -1.67 1.22 12.48
N LYS A 87 -0.48 0.66 12.67
CA LYS A 87 0.63 1.38 13.32
C LYS A 87 1.18 2.52 12.45
N HIS A 88 1.13 2.36 11.13
CA HIS A 88 1.82 3.25 10.20
C HIS A 88 0.88 4.15 9.39
N ARG A 89 -0.42 3.87 9.34
CA ARG A 89 -1.37 4.57 8.48
C ARG A 89 -1.39 6.09 8.66
N ASP A 90 -1.18 6.57 9.89
CA ASP A 90 -1.17 8.00 10.17
C ASP A 90 0.07 8.68 9.57
N TRP A 91 1.18 7.95 9.46
CA TRP A 91 2.39 8.41 8.78
C TRP A 91 2.21 8.43 7.27
N PHE A 92 1.63 7.38 6.72
CA PHE A 92 1.36 7.32 5.28
C PHE A 92 0.48 8.46 4.78
N ALA A 93 -0.36 9.01 5.65
CA ALA A 93 -1.22 10.13 5.31
C ALA A 93 -0.48 11.45 5.07
N ILE A 94 0.71 11.61 5.64
CA ILE A 94 1.47 12.88 5.63
C ILE A 94 2.86 12.75 4.98
N ASP A 95 3.33 11.54 4.75
CA ASP A 95 4.67 11.28 4.26
C ASP A 95 4.75 11.24 2.73
N THR A 96 5.97 11.21 2.22
CA THR A 96 6.23 11.22 0.78
C THR A 96 6.43 9.79 0.28
N CYS A 97 5.62 9.39 -0.69
CA CYS A 97 5.85 8.15 -1.44
C CYS A 97 7.09 8.31 -2.33
N VAL A 98 7.94 7.31 -2.30
CA VAL A 98 9.16 7.27 -3.11
C VAL A 98 9.22 5.99 -3.93
N HIS A 99 9.73 6.11 -5.13
CA HIS A 99 9.99 5.00 -6.02
C HIS A 99 11.49 4.96 -6.29
N ALA A 100 12.11 3.82 -6.06
CA ALA A 100 13.52 3.63 -6.34
C ALA A 100 13.70 2.68 -7.54
N ASP A 101 14.77 2.89 -8.26
CA ASP A 101 15.16 2.00 -9.34
C ASP A 101 16.00 0.84 -8.79
N SER A 102 15.84 -0.32 -9.41
CA SER A 102 16.66 -1.50 -9.17
C SER A 102 17.46 -1.84 -10.43
N ASN A 103 18.62 -2.46 -10.25
CA ASN A 103 19.40 -2.99 -11.35
C ASN A 103 18.66 -4.14 -12.09
N ASP A 104 17.69 -4.76 -11.44
CA ASP A 104 16.81 -5.76 -12.03
C ASP A 104 15.45 -5.10 -12.35
N PRO A 105 15.06 -5.03 -13.64
CA PRO A 105 13.79 -4.42 -14.03
C PRO A 105 12.55 -5.17 -13.51
N ALA A 106 12.71 -6.42 -13.07
CA ALA A 106 11.64 -7.19 -12.45
C ALA A 106 11.43 -6.83 -10.96
N VAL A 107 12.38 -6.13 -10.36
CA VAL A 107 12.32 -5.71 -8.95
C VAL A 107 11.88 -4.26 -8.86
N ARG A 108 10.80 -4.01 -8.12
CA ARG A 108 10.30 -2.69 -7.81
C ARG A 108 10.53 -2.36 -6.35
N LEU A 109 10.99 -1.16 -6.09
CA LEU A 109 11.23 -0.65 -4.75
C LEU A 109 10.35 0.58 -4.54
N ASP A 110 9.31 0.41 -3.76
CA ASP A 110 8.41 1.49 -3.39
C ASP A 110 8.40 1.64 -1.88
N GLY A 111 8.28 2.86 -1.39
CA GLY A 111 8.33 3.13 0.03
C GLY A 111 7.78 4.49 0.41
N MET A 112 7.71 4.71 1.71
CA MET A 112 7.35 6.00 2.29
C MET A 112 8.53 6.56 3.06
N VAL A 113 8.84 7.82 2.81
CA VAL A 113 9.89 8.54 3.53
C VAL A 113 9.25 9.51 4.49
N MET A 114 9.52 9.29 5.77
CA MET A 114 9.06 10.21 6.80
C MET A 114 9.72 11.57 6.61
N ARG A 115 8.89 12.60 6.52
CA ARG A 115 9.39 13.96 6.73
C ARG A 115 9.74 14.08 8.20
N THR A 116 11.01 14.00 8.52
CA THR A 116 11.46 14.51 9.80
C THR A 116 11.12 16.01 9.82
N ALA A 117 10.13 16.39 10.61
CA ALA A 117 9.97 17.78 10.94
C ALA A 117 11.31 18.21 11.54
N THR A 118 12.06 19.02 10.78
CA THR A 118 13.18 19.74 11.38
C THR A 118 12.54 20.52 12.52
N PRO A 119 12.89 20.25 13.79
CA PRO A 119 12.34 21.04 14.87
C PRO A 119 12.62 22.50 14.52
N PRO A 120 11.66 23.41 14.68
CA PRO A 120 11.91 24.81 14.44
C PRO A 120 13.16 25.14 15.21
N SER A 121 14.14 25.68 14.50
CA SER A 121 15.35 26.16 15.13
C SER A 121 14.90 27.09 16.25
N THR A 122 14.99 26.65 17.48
CA THR A 122 14.86 27.50 18.63
C THR A 122 16.14 28.31 18.64
N ALA A 123 16.18 29.36 17.79
CA ALA A 123 17.13 30.41 17.98
C ALA A 123 16.84 31.00 19.35
N SER A 124 17.59 30.57 20.32
CA SER A 124 17.54 31.16 21.63
C SER A 124 17.89 32.64 21.46
N PRO A 125 17.00 33.58 21.79
CA PRO A 125 17.38 34.98 21.84
C PRO A 125 18.41 35.12 22.94
N SER A 126 19.60 35.43 22.57
CA SER A 126 20.61 35.85 23.53
C SER A 126 20.25 37.22 24.12
#